data_7dc389c850363dc34f4d8c21591a55d3
#
_entry.id   7dc389c850363dc34f4d8c21591a55d3
#
_cell.length_a   1.000
_cell.length_b   1.000
_cell.length_c   1.000
_cell.angle_alpha   90.00
_cell.angle_beta   90.00
_cell.angle_gamma   90.00
#
_symmetry.space_group_name_H-M   'P 1'
#
loop_
_entity.id
_entity.type
_entity.pdbx_description
1 polymer ?
#
loop_
_entity_poly.entity_id
_entity_poly.type
_entity_poly.pdbx_seq_one_letter_code
_entity_poly.pdbx_strand_id
1 'polypeptide(L)'
;MAKTLYDKIWDAHLVDSTPGETPVIYIDRHLVHEVTSPQAFEGLRMSGRKVRRPELTLAVADHNVPTKDRDQGITDPESRAQVEALKKNTSEFGVEYFAMDDIRAGIVHIIGPEQGWTLPGTTIVCGDSHTSTHGAFGALAFGIGTSEVEHVLATQTLRAQPSKNMRVTVNGKLPEGVTAKYIALAVIAKIGTAGGTGYVIEYAGDAVRGLTMEGRMTLCNLTIEGGARAGLIAVDDVTLDYVKGRPRAPKGATWEAAVMYWKTLHSDADAKFDAEVTLDARDIVPMVTWGTSPEQALPITANVPDPAKMTDDHKRQAAERALHYMGLTANMPITDIKVDHVFIGSCTNGRIEDLRAAAEIAKGKKVAAGVNAIVVPGSGLVKEQAEEEGLDKVFLAAGFEWRDPGCSMCLAMNADKLKEGERCASTSNRNFEGRQGRGGRTHLVSPAMAAAAAVTGHLTDVRTL
;
A
#
# COMPACT_ATOMS: atom_id res chain seq x y z
N MET A 1 25.52 -1.48 -22.20
CA MET A 1 25.69 -2.12 -20.89
C MET A 1 24.36 -2.78 -20.54
N ALA A 2 24.38 -3.90 -19.83
CA ALA A 2 23.16 -4.52 -19.32
C ALA A 2 22.47 -3.58 -18.32
N LYS A 3 21.15 -3.51 -18.37
CA LYS A 3 20.33 -2.56 -17.58
C LYS A 3 19.35 -3.32 -16.70
N THR A 4 19.14 -2.78 -15.50
CA THR A 4 18.03 -3.22 -14.65
C THR A 4 16.70 -2.69 -15.19
N LEU A 5 15.58 -3.23 -14.71
CA LEU A 5 14.25 -2.69 -15.01
C LEU A 5 14.15 -1.20 -14.65
N TYR A 6 14.67 -0.82 -13.48
CA TYR A 6 14.73 0.57 -13.05
C TYR A 6 15.51 1.43 -14.06
N ASP A 7 16.71 1.01 -14.46
CA ASP A 7 17.54 1.78 -15.40
C ASP A 7 16.83 1.98 -16.74
N LYS A 8 16.14 0.96 -17.24
CA LYS A 8 15.37 1.05 -18.50
C LYS A 8 14.27 2.11 -18.41
N ILE A 9 13.52 2.13 -17.31
CA ILE A 9 12.43 3.10 -17.13
C ILE A 9 13.01 4.48 -16.89
N TRP A 10 14.01 4.61 -16.03
CA TRP A 10 14.68 5.89 -15.73
C TRP A 10 15.21 6.55 -17.00
N ASP A 11 16.01 5.83 -17.79
CA ASP A 11 16.64 6.37 -18.99
C ASP A 11 15.60 6.76 -20.06
N ALA A 12 14.48 6.04 -20.15
CA ALA A 12 13.40 6.37 -21.08
C ALA A 12 12.65 7.67 -20.71
N HIS A 13 12.75 8.11 -19.43
CA HIS A 13 12.08 9.31 -18.94
C HIS A 13 13.03 10.47 -18.66
N LEU A 14 14.32 10.29 -18.90
CA LEU A 14 15.33 11.32 -18.67
C LEU A 14 15.17 12.47 -19.68
N VAL A 15 14.83 13.66 -19.18
CA VAL A 15 14.63 14.87 -19.98
C VAL A 15 15.92 15.66 -20.08
N ASP A 16 16.61 15.80 -18.94
CA ASP A 16 17.89 16.52 -18.83
C ASP A 16 18.79 15.86 -17.80
N SER A 17 20.08 15.79 -18.15
CA SER A 17 21.12 15.21 -17.30
C SER A 17 22.44 16.02 -17.40
N THR A 18 22.33 17.34 -17.39
CA THR A 18 23.49 18.22 -17.42
C THR A 18 24.47 17.87 -16.27
N PRO A 19 25.75 17.60 -16.57
CA PRO A 19 26.72 17.23 -15.55
C PRO A 19 26.83 18.27 -14.44
N GLY A 20 26.75 17.81 -13.19
CA GLY A 20 26.78 18.64 -11.99
C GLY A 20 25.43 19.19 -11.54
N GLU A 21 24.35 18.96 -12.29
CA GLU A 21 22.98 19.29 -11.93
C GLU A 21 22.19 18.05 -11.55
N THR A 22 21.07 18.25 -10.81
CA THR A 22 20.12 17.19 -10.52
C THR A 22 19.34 16.86 -11.79
N PRO A 23 19.34 15.60 -12.26
CA PRO A 23 18.61 15.19 -13.44
C PRO A 23 17.11 15.54 -13.38
N VAL A 24 16.53 15.73 -14.55
CA VAL A 24 15.09 15.99 -14.72
C VAL A 24 14.48 14.80 -15.44
N ILE A 25 13.43 14.24 -14.86
CA ILE A 25 12.65 13.14 -15.46
C ILE A 25 11.25 13.60 -15.81
N TYR A 26 10.70 13.04 -16.87
CA TYR A 26 9.29 13.23 -17.25
C TYR A 26 8.41 12.36 -16.36
N ILE A 27 7.24 12.86 -16.00
CA ILE A 27 6.22 12.15 -15.21
C ILE A 27 5.01 11.86 -16.10
N ASP A 28 4.72 10.58 -16.35
CA ASP A 28 3.60 10.17 -17.21
C ASP A 28 2.25 10.32 -16.54
N ARG A 29 2.17 10.06 -15.21
CA ARG A 29 0.93 10.04 -14.46
C ARG A 29 1.09 10.71 -13.11
N HIS A 30 0.14 11.54 -12.77
CA HIS A 30 0.07 12.22 -11.47
C HIS A 30 -1.25 11.87 -10.78
N LEU A 31 -1.18 11.17 -9.65
CA LEU A 31 -2.32 10.94 -8.77
C LEU A 31 -2.34 12.01 -7.68
N VAL A 32 -3.52 12.56 -7.41
CA VAL A 32 -3.68 13.69 -6.48
C VAL A 32 -4.79 13.39 -5.49
N HIS A 33 -4.56 13.68 -4.22
CA HIS A 33 -5.57 13.55 -3.17
C HIS A 33 -5.67 14.82 -2.31
N GLU A 34 -6.63 14.87 -1.40
CA GLU A 34 -7.00 16.08 -0.67
C GLU A 34 -5.97 16.57 0.35
N VAL A 35 -5.07 15.67 0.83
CA VAL A 35 -4.16 16.03 1.94
C VAL A 35 -2.97 16.86 1.48
N THR A 36 -2.35 16.52 0.35
CA THR A 36 -1.10 17.14 -0.12
C THR A 36 -1.27 18.11 -1.28
N SER A 37 -2.49 18.31 -1.76
CA SER A 37 -2.76 19.13 -2.95
C SER A 37 -3.20 20.57 -2.70
N PRO A 38 -3.81 20.96 -1.56
CA PRO A 38 -4.33 22.32 -1.40
C PRO A 38 -3.28 23.41 -1.62
N GLN A 39 -2.11 23.28 -0.97
CA GLN A 39 -1.01 24.24 -1.11
C GLN A 39 -0.37 24.21 -2.50
N ALA A 40 -0.33 23.04 -3.15
CA ALA A 40 0.20 22.90 -4.50
C ALA A 40 -0.65 23.67 -5.52
N PHE A 41 -1.98 23.53 -5.47
CA PHE A 41 -2.89 24.30 -6.32
C PHE A 41 -2.87 25.80 -6.01
N GLU A 42 -2.72 26.17 -4.73
CA GLU A 42 -2.58 27.58 -4.34
C GLU A 42 -1.30 28.19 -4.92
N GLY A 43 -0.17 27.45 -4.88
CA GLY A 43 1.08 27.89 -5.50
C GLY A 43 0.94 28.13 -7.01
N LEU A 44 0.22 27.24 -7.73
CA LEU A 44 -0.11 27.46 -9.15
C LEU A 44 -0.92 28.74 -9.36
N ARG A 45 -1.94 28.98 -8.54
CA ARG A 45 -2.79 30.17 -8.63
C ARG A 45 -2.01 31.44 -8.39
N MET A 46 -1.20 31.47 -7.32
CA MET A 46 -0.37 32.63 -6.99
C MET A 46 0.68 32.94 -8.07
N SER A 47 1.24 31.92 -8.72
CA SER A 47 2.20 32.09 -9.80
C SER A 47 1.58 32.29 -11.19
N GLY A 48 0.24 32.30 -11.28
CA GLY A 48 -0.48 32.42 -12.56
C GLY A 48 -0.26 31.23 -13.51
N ARG A 49 0.12 30.06 -12.98
CA ARG A 49 0.37 28.86 -13.76
C ARG A 49 -0.88 27.98 -13.85
N LYS A 50 -0.94 27.20 -14.91
CA LYS A 50 -1.98 26.19 -15.14
C LYS A 50 -1.39 24.79 -14.90
N VAL A 51 -2.26 23.81 -14.68
CA VAL A 51 -1.86 22.41 -14.78
C VAL A 51 -1.47 22.12 -16.23
N ARG A 52 -0.26 21.62 -16.42
CA ARG A 52 0.32 21.44 -17.77
C ARG A 52 -0.38 20.36 -18.58
N ARG A 53 -0.70 19.24 -17.95
CA ARG A 53 -1.33 18.06 -18.57
C ARG A 53 -2.45 17.54 -17.66
N PRO A 54 -3.59 18.26 -17.61
CA PRO A 54 -4.69 17.85 -16.74
C PRO A 54 -5.22 16.44 -17.08
N GLU A 55 -5.13 16.01 -18.34
CA GLU A 55 -5.50 14.65 -18.80
C GLU A 55 -4.55 13.54 -18.32
N LEU A 56 -3.39 13.88 -17.79
CA LEU A 56 -2.43 12.96 -17.17
C LEU A 56 -2.45 13.06 -15.63
N THR A 57 -3.41 13.78 -15.09
CA THR A 57 -3.64 13.95 -13.65
C THR A 57 -5.02 13.41 -13.28
N LEU A 58 -5.08 12.58 -12.24
CA LEU A 58 -6.33 12.01 -11.73
C LEU A 58 -6.41 12.27 -10.23
N ALA A 59 -7.53 12.83 -9.78
CA ALA A 59 -7.75 13.20 -8.39
C ALA A 59 -8.87 12.37 -7.75
N VAL A 60 -8.71 12.09 -6.46
CA VAL A 60 -9.72 11.47 -5.60
C VAL A 60 -9.50 11.89 -4.16
N ALA A 61 -10.56 11.98 -3.36
CA ALA A 61 -10.46 12.13 -1.91
C ALA A 61 -10.63 10.76 -1.26
N ASP A 62 -9.69 10.36 -0.39
CA ASP A 62 -9.67 9.03 0.21
C ASP A 62 -9.27 9.00 1.69
N HIS A 63 -8.57 10.00 2.20
CA HIS A 63 -8.09 10.06 3.58
C HIS A 63 -9.12 10.64 4.55
N ASN A 64 -9.76 11.73 4.16
CA ASN A 64 -10.69 12.53 4.98
C ASN A 64 -12.17 12.20 4.72
N VAL A 65 -12.44 11.15 3.98
CA VAL A 65 -13.81 10.73 3.67
C VAL A 65 -14.38 9.80 4.73
N PRO A 66 -15.65 9.95 5.14
CA PRO A 66 -16.29 9.04 6.07
C PRO A 66 -16.53 7.68 5.41
N THR A 67 -16.39 6.62 6.18
CA THR A 67 -16.72 5.25 5.75
C THR A 67 -18.06 4.76 6.30
N LYS A 68 -18.69 5.56 7.15
CA LYS A 68 -20.01 5.31 7.74
C LYS A 68 -20.87 6.57 7.59
N ASP A 69 -22.17 6.37 7.40
CA ASP A 69 -23.15 7.45 7.30
C ASP A 69 -22.74 8.55 6.28
N ARG A 70 -22.17 8.12 5.15
CA ARG A 70 -21.58 8.98 4.12
C ARG A 70 -22.61 9.95 3.50
N ASP A 71 -23.89 9.59 3.50
CA ASP A 71 -25.01 10.39 3.07
C ASP A 71 -25.21 11.64 3.94
N GLN A 72 -24.74 11.63 5.19
CA GLN A 72 -24.76 12.81 6.08
C GLN A 72 -23.61 13.78 5.83
N GLY A 73 -22.69 13.45 4.88
CA GLY A 73 -21.54 14.27 4.55
C GLY A 73 -20.40 14.17 5.56
N ILE A 74 -19.42 15.07 5.43
CA ILE A 74 -18.22 15.10 6.28
C ILE A 74 -18.49 16.01 7.47
N THR A 75 -18.55 15.43 8.66
CA THR A 75 -18.88 16.18 9.89
C THR A 75 -17.70 16.99 10.43
N ASP A 76 -16.46 16.43 10.33
CA ASP A 76 -15.25 17.13 10.76
C ASP A 76 -14.97 18.34 9.84
N PRO A 77 -14.84 19.57 10.38
CA PRO A 77 -14.70 20.78 9.58
C PRO A 77 -13.39 20.84 8.79
N GLU A 78 -12.30 20.30 9.33
CA GLU A 78 -10.97 20.30 8.69
C GLU A 78 -10.96 19.33 7.52
N SER A 79 -11.42 18.10 7.75
CA SER A 79 -11.58 17.08 6.72
C SER A 79 -12.48 17.56 5.58
N ARG A 80 -13.61 18.19 5.91
CA ARG A 80 -14.52 18.77 4.93
C ARG A 80 -13.85 19.85 4.10
N ALA A 81 -13.12 20.78 4.73
CA ALA A 81 -12.45 21.87 4.04
C ALA A 81 -11.41 21.34 3.04
N GLN A 82 -10.67 20.28 3.37
CA GLN A 82 -9.69 19.66 2.47
C GLN A 82 -10.35 19.00 1.26
N VAL A 83 -11.44 18.26 1.45
CA VAL A 83 -12.17 17.61 0.35
C VAL A 83 -12.84 18.65 -0.55
N GLU A 84 -13.44 19.69 0.02
CA GLU A 84 -14.03 20.81 -0.75
C GLU A 84 -12.96 21.58 -1.53
N ALA A 85 -11.78 21.80 -0.93
CA ALA A 85 -10.65 22.43 -1.61
C ALA A 85 -10.20 21.61 -2.82
N LEU A 86 -10.07 20.27 -2.69
CA LEU A 86 -9.74 19.40 -3.81
C LEU A 86 -10.77 19.49 -4.92
N LYS A 87 -12.07 19.41 -4.61
CA LYS A 87 -13.17 19.53 -5.57
C LYS A 87 -13.13 20.87 -6.31
N LYS A 88 -12.92 21.97 -5.59
CA LYS A 88 -12.80 23.31 -6.17
C LYS A 88 -11.58 23.41 -7.10
N ASN A 89 -10.43 22.99 -6.63
CA ASN A 89 -9.17 23.07 -7.36
C ASN A 89 -9.21 22.23 -8.64
N THR A 90 -9.69 21.00 -8.56
CA THR A 90 -9.79 20.12 -9.74
C THR A 90 -10.73 20.70 -10.80
N SER A 91 -11.85 21.28 -10.40
CA SER A 91 -12.77 21.98 -11.29
C SER A 91 -12.13 23.22 -11.94
N GLU A 92 -11.41 24.04 -11.17
CA GLU A 92 -10.74 25.26 -11.64
C GLU A 92 -9.63 24.95 -12.65
N PHE A 93 -8.84 23.91 -12.39
CA PHE A 93 -7.68 23.55 -13.21
C PHE A 93 -7.97 22.47 -14.28
N GLY A 94 -9.21 22.03 -14.40
CA GLY A 94 -9.64 21.06 -15.42
C GLY A 94 -9.10 19.65 -15.19
N VAL A 95 -8.81 19.28 -13.95
CA VAL A 95 -8.33 17.93 -13.56
C VAL A 95 -9.52 17.02 -13.32
N GLU A 96 -9.48 15.79 -13.83
CA GLU A 96 -10.50 14.78 -13.56
C GLU A 96 -10.51 14.41 -12.08
N TYR A 97 -11.70 14.39 -11.48
CA TYR A 97 -11.91 14.10 -10.07
C TYR A 97 -13.01 13.06 -9.89
N PHE A 98 -12.69 11.97 -9.22
CA PHE A 98 -13.71 11.03 -8.76
C PHE A 98 -14.28 11.51 -7.44
N ALA A 99 -15.47 12.09 -7.51
CA ALA A 99 -16.16 12.60 -6.34
C ALA A 99 -16.58 11.45 -5.41
N MET A 100 -16.86 11.76 -4.15
CA MET A 100 -17.15 10.78 -3.11
C MET A 100 -18.38 9.89 -3.42
N ASP A 101 -19.29 10.36 -4.26
CA ASP A 101 -20.48 9.67 -4.76
C ASP A 101 -20.26 8.95 -6.12
N ASP A 102 -19.08 9.08 -6.72
CA ASP A 102 -18.71 8.34 -7.93
C ASP A 102 -18.36 6.91 -7.57
N ILE A 103 -18.95 5.94 -8.27
CA ILE A 103 -18.65 4.50 -8.05
C ILE A 103 -17.16 4.17 -8.25
N ARG A 104 -16.44 4.96 -9.04
CA ARG A 104 -15.00 4.82 -9.25
C ARG A 104 -14.16 5.40 -8.12
N ALA A 105 -14.77 6.13 -7.18
CA ALA A 105 -14.04 6.69 -6.04
C ALA A 105 -13.55 5.58 -5.08
N GLY A 106 -12.40 5.83 -4.47
CA GLY A 106 -11.76 4.91 -3.55
C GLY A 106 -10.35 5.37 -3.23
N ILE A 107 -9.58 4.49 -2.65
CA ILE A 107 -8.19 4.76 -2.28
C ILE A 107 -7.36 5.03 -3.52
N VAL A 108 -6.59 6.11 -3.50
CA VAL A 108 -5.84 6.63 -4.66
C VAL A 108 -4.95 5.56 -5.33
N HIS A 109 -4.36 4.64 -4.56
CA HIS A 109 -3.53 3.56 -5.10
C HIS A 109 -4.31 2.30 -5.52
N ILE A 110 -5.63 2.31 -5.40
CA ILE A 110 -6.52 1.26 -5.91
C ILE A 110 -7.19 1.70 -7.20
N ILE A 111 -7.67 2.95 -7.28
CA ILE A 111 -8.37 3.46 -8.46
C ILE A 111 -7.49 3.49 -9.72
N GLY A 112 -6.20 3.81 -9.58
CA GLY A 112 -5.27 3.84 -10.72
C GLY A 112 -5.18 2.50 -11.45
N PRO A 113 -4.85 1.41 -10.77
CA PRO A 113 -4.89 0.05 -11.32
C PRO A 113 -6.26 -0.35 -11.89
N GLU A 114 -7.34 -0.12 -11.16
CA GLU A 114 -8.70 -0.49 -11.60
C GLU A 114 -9.11 0.17 -12.89
N GLN A 115 -8.75 1.44 -13.07
CA GLN A 115 -9.07 2.20 -14.27
C GLN A 115 -8.13 1.91 -15.45
N GLY A 116 -7.04 1.12 -15.26
CA GLY A 116 -5.98 1.00 -16.24
C GLY A 116 -5.22 2.32 -16.46
N TRP A 117 -5.20 3.17 -15.46
CA TRP A 117 -4.40 4.39 -15.38
C TRP A 117 -2.94 4.05 -15.13
N THR A 118 -2.71 3.05 -14.29
CA THR A 118 -1.40 2.46 -14.04
C THR A 118 -1.03 1.54 -15.19
N LEU A 119 0.02 1.89 -15.93
CA LEU A 119 0.50 1.12 -17.08
C LEU A 119 1.99 0.78 -16.92
N PRO A 120 2.43 -0.37 -17.45
CA PRO A 120 3.84 -0.75 -17.43
C PRO A 120 4.75 0.28 -18.12
N GLY A 121 5.96 0.45 -17.58
CA GLY A 121 6.99 1.32 -18.13
C GLY A 121 6.73 2.82 -17.97
N THR A 122 5.71 3.22 -17.21
CA THR A 122 5.41 4.63 -16.93
C THR A 122 6.05 5.09 -15.62
N THR A 123 6.22 6.41 -15.49
CA THR A 123 6.52 7.08 -14.22
C THR A 123 5.24 7.58 -13.59
N ILE A 124 5.03 7.27 -12.31
CA ILE A 124 3.81 7.64 -11.55
C ILE A 124 4.19 8.30 -10.24
N VAL A 125 3.62 9.46 -9.95
CA VAL A 125 3.82 10.15 -8.68
C VAL A 125 2.50 10.51 -8.00
N CYS A 126 2.55 10.62 -6.68
CA CYS A 126 1.46 11.08 -5.82
C CYS A 126 2.05 11.68 -4.55
N GLY A 127 1.33 12.55 -3.88
CA GLY A 127 1.71 13.08 -2.57
C GLY A 127 1.57 12.07 -1.41
N ASP A 128 1.69 10.78 -1.69
CA ASP A 128 1.61 9.67 -0.72
C ASP A 128 2.73 8.65 -0.97
N SER A 129 3.39 8.20 0.10
CA SER A 129 4.53 7.28 0.00
C SER A 129 4.17 5.91 -0.60
N HIS A 130 2.92 5.43 -0.40
CA HIS A 130 2.49 4.13 -0.94
C HIS A 130 2.18 4.13 -2.44
N THR A 131 2.53 5.22 -3.14
CA THR A 131 2.59 5.28 -4.61
C THR A 131 3.46 4.14 -5.18
N SER A 132 4.42 3.62 -4.41
CA SER A 132 5.19 2.41 -4.76
C SER A 132 4.33 1.20 -5.13
N THR A 133 3.07 1.15 -4.70
CA THR A 133 2.09 0.10 -5.08
C THR A 133 2.05 -0.13 -6.59
N HIS A 134 2.14 0.94 -7.37
CA HIS A 134 2.06 0.88 -8.84
C HIS A 134 3.27 0.21 -9.49
N GLY A 135 4.37 0.05 -8.76
CA GLY A 135 5.53 -0.71 -9.22
C GLY A 135 5.28 -2.20 -9.47
N ALA A 136 4.17 -2.73 -8.95
CA ALA A 136 3.68 -4.08 -9.27
C ALA A 136 3.41 -4.30 -10.76
N PHE A 137 3.21 -3.21 -11.50
CA PHE A 137 2.97 -3.20 -12.95
C PHE A 137 4.25 -2.97 -13.77
N GLY A 138 5.43 -2.91 -13.15
CA GLY A 138 6.65 -2.47 -13.84
C GLY A 138 6.61 -0.98 -14.18
N ALA A 139 5.97 -0.18 -13.35
CA ALA A 139 5.97 1.29 -13.42
C ALA A 139 6.93 1.85 -12.34
N LEU A 140 7.69 2.88 -12.67
CA LEU A 140 8.50 3.59 -11.68
C LEU A 140 7.61 4.56 -10.92
N ALA A 141 7.18 4.14 -9.74
CA ALA A 141 6.17 4.84 -8.97
C ALA A 141 6.67 5.15 -7.56
N PHE A 142 6.54 6.41 -7.12
CA PHE A 142 7.02 6.85 -5.82
C PHE A 142 6.32 8.09 -5.30
N GLY A 143 6.33 8.24 -3.97
CA GLY A 143 5.78 9.39 -3.27
C GLY A 143 6.63 10.66 -3.43
N ILE A 144 5.97 11.81 -3.48
CA ILE A 144 6.58 13.14 -3.58
C ILE A 144 6.00 14.09 -2.53
N GLY A 145 6.77 15.13 -2.18
CA GLY A 145 6.31 16.17 -1.25
C GLY A 145 5.39 17.20 -1.91
N THR A 146 4.69 18.00 -1.09
CA THR A 146 3.70 19.00 -1.56
C THR A 146 4.28 19.98 -2.58
N SER A 147 5.52 20.47 -2.38
CA SER A 147 6.17 21.37 -3.34
C SER A 147 6.53 20.67 -4.66
N GLU A 148 6.81 19.37 -4.62
CA GLU A 148 7.02 18.56 -5.82
C GLU A 148 5.70 18.29 -6.53
N VAL A 149 4.58 18.14 -5.79
CA VAL A 149 3.22 18.05 -6.38
C VAL A 149 2.94 19.31 -7.21
N GLU A 150 3.20 20.51 -6.67
CA GLU A 150 3.07 21.77 -7.41
C GLU A 150 3.95 21.77 -8.67
N HIS A 151 5.22 21.37 -8.51
CA HIS A 151 6.17 21.33 -9.63
C HIS A 151 5.70 20.40 -10.75
N VAL A 152 5.25 19.20 -10.44
CA VAL A 152 4.75 18.24 -11.44
C VAL A 152 3.47 18.72 -12.09
N LEU A 153 2.53 19.31 -11.34
CA LEU A 153 1.33 19.93 -11.92
C LEU A 153 1.69 21.02 -12.94
N ALA A 154 2.70 21.85 -12.63
CA ALA A 154 3.12 22.96 -13.47
C ALA A 154 3.92 22.53 -14.71
N THR A 155 4.73 21.48 -14.60
CA THR A 155 5.78 21.17 -15.60
C THR A 155 5.69 19.78 -16.21
N GLN A 156 5.01 18.84 -15.57
CA GLN A 156 4.98 17.40 -15.88
C GLN A 156 6.39 16.77 -15.78
N THR A 157 7.27 17.37 -15.00
CA THR A 157 8.63 16.86 -14.76
C THR A 157 8.96 16.89 -13.28
N LEU A 158 10.03 16.20 -12.89
CA LEU A 158 10.55 16.21 -11.54
C LEU A 158 12.08 16.20 -11.56
N ARG A 159 12.70 17.00 -10.70
CA ARG A 159 14.13 16.91 -10.41
C ARG A 159 14.36 15.80 -9.40
N ALA A 160 15.07 14.75 -9.78
CA ALA A 160 15.31 13.61 -8.92
C ALA A 160 16.70 13.02 -9.12
N GLN A 161 17.35 12.62 -8.04
CA GLN A 161 18.57 11.84 -8.12
C GLN A 161 18.25 10.38 -8.45
N PRO A 162 19.04 9.72 -9.30
CA PRO A 162 18.90 8.30 -9.55
C PRO A 162 19.09 7.50 -8.25
N SER A 163 18.28 6.47 -8.09
CA SER A 163 18.39 5.54 -6.98
C SER A 163 19.38 4.42 -7.29
N LYS A 164 19.93 3.79 -6.26
CA LYS A 164 20.65 2.53 -6.38
C LYS A 164 19.65 1.38 -6.65
N ASN A 165 20.14 0.30 -7.24
CA ASN A 165 19.37 -0.89 -7.55
C ASN A 165 19.56 -1.96 -6.47
N MET A 166 18.47 -2.42 -5.83
CA MET A 166 18.48 -3.60 -4.96
C MET A 166 17.60 -4.67 -5.57
N ARG A 167 18.05 -5.93 -5.55
CA ARG A 167 17.22 -7.07 -5.93
C ARG A 167 16.87 -7.91 -4.71
N VAL A 168 15.58 -8.18 -4.53
CA VAL A 168 15.07 -9.13 -3.54
C VAL A 168 14.53 -10.34 -4.30
N THR A 169 15.17 -11.49 -4.14
CA THR A 169 14.77 -12.73 -4.81
C THR A 169 14.12 -13.67 -3.81
N VAL A 170 12.89 -14.10 -4.09
CA VAL A 170 12.17 -15.08 -3.28
C VAL A 170 11.98 -16.34 -4.10
N ASN A 171 12.77 -17.36 -3.81
CA ASN A 171 12.82 -18.61 -4.56
C ASN A 171 11.84 -19.65 -4.01
N GLY A 172 11.36 -20.52 -4.89
CA GLY A 172 10.49 -21.64 -4.53
C GLY A 172 9.01 -21.24 -4.51
N LYS A 173 8.19 -22.11 -3.93
CA LYS A 173 6.73 -21.96 -3.83
C LYS A 173 6.34 -21.61 -2.40
N LEU A 174 5.44 -20.66 -2.23
CA LEU A 174 4.90 -20.30 -0.92
C LEU A 174 4.12 -21.47 -0.32
N PRO A 175 4.29 -21.76 0.99
CA PRO A 175 3.44 -22.70 1.70
C PRO A 175 1.97 -22.27 1.70
N GLU A 176 1.07 -23.21 1.94
CA GLU A 176 -0.36 -22.92 2.10
C GLU A 176 -0.59 -21.94 3.26
N GLY A 177 -1.52 -21.01 3.09
CA GLY A 177 -1.82 -19.95 4.05
C GLY A 177 -0.79 -18.81 4.10
N VAL A 178 0.27 -18.85 3.28
CA VAL A 178 1.26 -17.78 3.18
C VAL A 178 0.93 -16.84 2.03
N THR A 179 0.89 -15.54 2.31
CA THR A 179 0.50 -14.49 1.37
C THR A 179 1.65 -13.51 1.09
N ALA A 180 1.47 -12.63 0.10
CA ALA A 180 2.42 -11.56 -0.22
C ALA A 180 2.72 -10.64 0.97
N LYS A 181 1.77 -10.44 1.88
CA LYS A 181 1.97 -9.67 3.13
C LYS A 181 3.11 -10.23 3.96
N TYR A 182 3.20 -11.56 4.05
CA TYR A 182 4.26 -12.21 4.83
C TYR A 182 5.62 -12.18 4.14
N ILE A 183 5.65 -12.21 2.80
CA ILE A 183 6.88 -11.92 2.05
C ILE A 183 7.39 -10.53 2.41
N ALA A 184 6.52 -9.52 2.33
CA ALA A 184 6.90 -8.14 2.64
C ALA A 184 7.41 -7.99 4.08
N LEU A 185 6.69 -8.53 5.06
CA LEU A 185 7.11 -8.49 6.47
C LEU A 185 8.44 -9.24 6.70
N ALA A 186 8.65 -10.39 6.05
CA ALA A 186 9.91 -11.13 6.13
C ALA A 186 11.09 -10.34 5.53
N VAL A 187 10.87 -9.65 4.39
CA VAL A 187 11.86 -8.77 3.78
C VAL A 187 12.20 -7.62 4.73
N ILE A 188 11.20 -6.91 5.25
CA ILE A 188 11.40 -5.77 6.14
C ILE A 188 12.08 -6.20 7.44
N ALA A 189 11.68 -7.33 8.03
CA ALA A 189 12.33 -7.88 9.22
C ALA A 189 13.81 -8.23 8.97
N LYS A 190 14.16 -8.63 7.73
CA LYS A 190 15.53 -8.99 7.34
C LYS A 190 16.41 -7.78 7.06
N ILE A 191 15.90 -6.76 6.35
CA ILE A 191 16.70 -5.59 5.96
C ILE A 191 16.58 -4.42 6.94
N GLY A 192 15.56 -4.40 7.79
CA GLY A 192 15.19 -3.30 8.67
C GLY A 192 14.44 -2.18 7.93
N THR A 193 13.90 -1.23 8.69
CA THR A 193 13.15 -0.07 8.16
C THR A 193 14.00 0.94 7.39
N ALA A 194 15.33 0.86 7.48
CA ALA A 194 16.27 1.71 6.77
C ALA A 194 17.12 0.98 5.73
N GLY A 195 17.00 -0.35 5.61
CA GLY A 195 17.86 -1.15 4.73
C GLY A 195 17.70 -0.84 3.24
N GLY A 196 16.52 -0.37 2.84
CA GLY A 196 16.22 0.07 1.48
C GLY A 196 16.51 1.54 1.18
N THR A 197 17.04 2.30 2.13
CA THR A 197 17.27 3.76 1.95
C THR A 197 18.19 4.06 0.78
N GLY A 198 17.71 4.86 -0.16
CA GLY A 198 18.43 5.20 -1.39
C GLY A 198 18.32 4.17 -2.52
N TYR A 199 17.55 3.10 -2.31
CA TYR A 199 17.32 2.06 -3.31
C TYR A 199 15.92 2.10 -3.93
N VAL A 200 15.83 1.60 -5.15
CA VAL A 200 14.62 0.99 -5.72
C VAL A 200 14.79 -0.52 -5.62
N ILE A 201 13.80 -1.22 -5.10
CA ILE A 201 13.84 -2.68 -4.89
C ILE A 201 13.11 -3.38 -6.04
N GLU A 202 13.83 -4.20 -6.82
CA GLU A 202 13.24 -5.12 -7.78
C GLU A 202 12.99 -6.48 -7.12
N TYR A 203 11.74 -6.91 -7.09
CA TYR A 203 11.36 -8.23 -6.58
C TYR A 203 11.38 -9.27 -7.69
N ALA A 204 12.01 -10.39 -7.45
CA ALA A 204 12.23 -11.49 -8.40
C ALA A 204 12.05 -12.86 -7.71
N GLY A 205 12.16 -13.92 -8.51
CA GLY A 205 12.07 -15.31 -8.05
C GLY A 205 10.70 -15.93 -8.30
N ASP A 206 10.63 -17.26 -8.17
CA ASP A 206 9.43 -18.04 -8.51
C ASP A 206 8.24 -17.67 -7.66
N ALA A 207 8.45 -17.43 -6.36
CA ALA A 207 7.39 -17.05 -5.44
C ALA A 207 6.76 -15.71 -5.85
N VAL A 208 7.56 -14.72 -6.30
CA VAL A 208 7.05 -13.42 -6.75
C VAL A 208 6.29 -13.55 -8.08
N ARG A 209 6.82 -14.34 -9.03
CA ARG A 209 6.13 -14.62 -10.31
C ARG A 209 4.78 -15.31 -10.11
N GLY A 210 4.70 -16.17 -9.09
CA GLY A 210 3.47 -16.90 -8.74
C GLY A 210 2.40 -16.06 -8.01
N LEU A 211 2.69 -14.80 -7.66
CA LEU A 211 1.71 -13.89 -7.03
C LEU A 211 0.70 -13.38 -8.06
N THR A 212 -0.54 -13.22 -7.59
CA THR A 212 -1.56 -12.42 -8.30
C THR A 212 -1.13 -10.95 -8.36
N MET A 213 -1.80 -10.13 -9.18
CA MET A 213 -1.53 -8.69 -9.20
C MET A 213 -1.80 -8.03 -7.86
N GLU A 214 -2.85 -8.44 -7.16
CA GLU A 214 -3.17 -7.96 -5.81
C GLU A 214 -2.05 -8.27 -4.82
N GLY A 215 -1.51 -9.49 -4.87
CA GLY A 215 -0.34 -9.87 -4.07
C GLY A 215 0.91 -9.05 -4.42
N ARG A 216 1.17 -8.80 -5.72
CA ARG A 216 2.26 -7.94 -6.17
C ARG A 216 2.09 -6.50 -5.71
N MET A 217 0.87 -5.96 -5.76
CA MET A 217 0.56 -4.62 -5.25
C MET A 217 0.79 -4.53 -3.73
N THR A 218 0.41 -5.55 -2.96
CA THR A 218 0.71 -5.62 -1.53
C THR A 218 2.22 -5.60 -1.25
N LEU A 219 3.00 -6.36 -2.02
CA LEU A 219 4.46 -6.43 -1.87
C LEU A 219 5.13 -5.07 -2.19
N CYS A 220 4.78 -4.46 -3.33
CA CYS A 220 5.29 -3.14 -3.71
C CYS A 220 4.79 -2.02 -2.77
N ASN A 221 3.56 -2.12 -2.25
CA ASN A 221 3.02 -1.18 -1.27
C ASN A 221 3.90 -1.12 -0.02
N LEU A 222 4.25 -2.26 0.54
CA LEU A 222 5.03 -2.36 1.76
C LEU A 222 6.54 -2.10 1.57
N THR A 223 7.02 -1.95 0.35
CA THR A 223 8.45 -1.68 0.06
C THR A 223 8.96 -0.41 0.75
N ILE A 224 8.10 0.60 0.88
CA ILE A 224 8.40 1.86 1.55
C ILE A 224 8.72 1.65 3.03
N GLU A 225 8.15 0.67 3.66
CA GLU A 225 8.37 0.38 5.09
C GLU A 225 9.77 -0.20 5.35
N GLY A 226 10.46 -0.68 4.33
CA GLY A 226 11.88 -1.00 4.35
C GLY A 226 12.79 0.20 4.03
N GLY A 227 12.24 1.41 3.89
CA GLY A 227 12.98 2.64 3.59
C GLY A 227 13.29 2.87 2.10
N ALA A 228 12.90 1.98 1.21
CA ALA A 228 13.15 2.12 -0.22
C ALA A 228 12.27 3.21 -0.86
N ARG A 229 12.74 3.78 -1.96
CA ARG A 229 11.98 4.80 -2.70
C ARG A 229 10.81 4.21 -3.49
N ALA A 230 10.99 3.03 -4.06
CA ALA A 230 9.99 2.33 -4.85
C ALA A 230 10.24 0.82 -4.83
N GLY A 231 9.19 0.03 -5.12
CA GLY A 231 9.27 -1.38 -5.45
C GLY A 231 8.95 -1.59 -6.92
N LEU A 232 9.56 -2.58 -7.55
CA LEU A 232 9.33 -2.93 -8.95
C LEU A 232 9.16 -4.45 -9.10
N ILE A 233 8.26 -4.85 -9.98
CA ILE A 233 8.12 -6.24 -10.45
C ILE A 233 8.12 -6.22 -11.96
N ALA A 234 8.93 -7.08 -12.59
CA ALA A 234 9.00 -7.20 -14.03
C ALA A 234 7.64 -7.59 -14.63
N VAL A 235 7.36 -7.07 -15.82
CA VAL A 235 6.11 -7.32 -16.53
C VAL A 235 6.09 -8.76 -17.07
N ASP A 236 5.00 -9.46 -16.81
CA ASP A 236 4.72 -10.80 -17.33
C ASP A 236 3.23 -10.93 -17.74
N ASP A 237 2.83 -12.14 -18.12
CA ASP A 237 1.46 -12.38 -18.57
C ASP A 237 0.41 -12.06 -17.48
N VAL A 238 0.72 -12.26 -16.18
CA VAL A 238 -0.18 -11.89 -15.08
C VAL A 238 -0.44 -10.37 -15.08
N THR A 239 0.60 -9.57 -15.33
CA THR A 239 0.46 -8.11 -15.46
C THR A 239 -0.39 -7.74 -16.68
N LEU A 240 -0.12 -8.37 -17.84
CA LEU A 240 -0.83 -8.09 -19.07
C LEU A 240 -2.31 -8.46 -18.98
N ASP A 241 -2.63 -9.62 -18.40
CA ASP A 241 -4.01 -10.09 -18.20
C ASP A 241 -4.80 -9.16 -17.28
N TYR A 242 -4.18 -8.64 -16.23
CA TYR A 242 -4.83 -7.68 -15.33
C TYR A 242 -5.14 -6.34 -16.01
N VAL A 243 -4.22 -5.82 -16.83
CA VAL A 243 -4.38 -4.52 -17.52
C VAL A 243 -5.35 -4.62 -18.69
N LYS A 244 -5.42 -5.78 -19.35
CA LYS A 244 -6.23 -5.99 -20.54
C LYS A 244 -7.71 -5.71 -20.28
N GLY A 245 -8.28 -4.85 -21.11
CA GLY A 245 -9.71 -4.52 -21.04
C GLY A 245 -10.09 -3.47 -19.98
N ARG A 246 -9.15 -3.00 -19.16
CA ARG A 246 -9.41 -1.90 -18.24
C ARG A 246 -9.82 -0.63 -19.02
N PRO A 247 -10.65 0.26 -18.43
CA PRO A 247 -11.25 1.40 -19.14
C PRO A 247 -10.26 2.26 -19.91
N ARG A 248 -9.08 2.52 -19.34
CA ARG A 248 -8.03 3.39 -19.90
C ARG A 248 -6.82 2.63 -20.46
N ALA A 249 -6.88 1.31 -20.48
CA ALA A 249 -5.86 0.51 -21.14
C ALA A 249 -5.89 0.72 -22.66
N PRO A 250 -4.74 0.63 -23.35
CA PRO A 250 -4.71 0.65 -24.80
C PRO A 250 -5.62 -0.42 -25.42
N LYS A 251 -6.14 -0.17 -26.62
CA LYS A 251 -7.06 -1.08 -27.32
C LYS A 251 -6.60 -1.33 -28.75
N GLY A 252 -6.97 -2.49 -29.32
CA GLY A 252 -6.64 -2.84 -30.72
C GLY A 252 -5.14 -2.78 -31.01
N ALA A 253 -4.75 -2.18 -32.11
CA ALA A 253 -3.35 -2.09 -32.53
C ALA A 253 -2.43 -1.37 -31.52
N THR A 254 -2.96 -0.41 -30.77
CA THR A 254 -2.18 0.26 -29.69
C THR A 254 -1.92 -0.68 -28.51
N TRP A 255 -2.83 -1.61 -28.21
CA TRP A 255 -2.60 -2.65 -27.22
C TRP A 255 -1.48 -3.60 -27.66
N GLU A 256 -1.50 -4.05 -28.90
CA GLU A 256 -0.46 -4.95 -29.45
C GLU A 256 0.92 -4.30 -29.42
N ALA A 257 1.01 -3.03 -29.84
CA ALA A 257 2.25 -2.27 -29.76
C ALA A 257 2.74 -2.07 -28.33
N ALA A 258 1.83 -1.77 -27.39
CA ALA A 258 2.14 -1.64 -25.99
C ALA A 258 2.66 -2.96 -25.39
N VAL A 259 2.01 -4.09 -25.67
CA VAL A 259 2.44 -5.42 -25.21
C VAL A 259 3.84 -5.76 -25.72
N MET A 260 4.16 -5.47 -26.97
CA MET A 260 5.51 -5.68 -27.51
C MET A 260 6.56 -4.90 -26.72
N TYR A 261 6.29 -3.65 -26.38
CA TYR A 261 7.17 -2.84 -25.53
C TYR A 261 7.21 -3.35 -24.09
N TRP A 262 6.06 -3.60 -23.49
CA TRP A 262 5.96 -4.01 -22.08
C TRP A 262 6.68 -5.33 -21.79
N LYS A 263 6.70 -6.26 -22.74
CA LYS A 263 7.46 -7.52 -22.61
C LYS A 263 8.98 -7.33 -22.55
N THR A 264 9.49 -6.14 -22.88
CA THR A 264 10.93 -5.80 -22.72
C THR A 264 11.25 -5.28 -21.30
N LEU A 265 10.23 -5.01 -20.48
CA LEU A 265 10.34 -4.42 -19.15
C LEU A 265 10.69 -5.48 -18.08
N HIS A 266 11.91 -5.95 -18.16
CA HIS A 266 12.58 -6.82 -17.19
C HIS A 266 14.08 -6.48 -17.17
N SER A 267 14.77 -6.80 -16.09
CA SER A 267 16.22 -6.66 -16.03
C SER A 267 16.92 -7.61 -16.99
N ASP A 268 17.98 -7.13 -17.62
CA ASP A 268 18.82 -7.98 -18.46
C ASP A 268 19.49 -9.08 -17.63
N ALA A 269 19.80 -10.21 -18.23
CA ALA A 269 20.29 -11.40 -17.51
C ALA A 269 21.61 -11.13 -16.74
N ASP A 270 22.44 -10.24 -17.26
CA ASP A 270 23.73 -9.83 -16.71
C ASP A 270 23.70 -8.43 -16.07
N ALA A 271 22.49 -7.90 -15.81
CA ALA A 271 22.31 -6.64 -15.07
C ALA A 271 22.90 -6.76 -13.65
N LYS A 272 23.57 -5.71 -13.21
CA LYS A 272 24.19 -5.64 -11.89
C LYS A 272 23.32 -4.86 -10.93
N PHE A 273 23.20 -5.39 -9.71
CA PHE A 273 22.52 -4.72 -8.62
C PHE A 273 23.56 -4.27 -7.58
N ASP A 274 23.30 -3.12 -6.95
CA ASP A 274 24.17 -2.59 -5.88
C ASP A 274 24.03 -3.42 -4.59
N ALA A 275 22.88 -4.04 -4.40
CA ALA A 275 22.62 -4.95 -3.28
C ALA A 275 21.67 -6.08 -3.70
N GLU A 276 21.87 -7.26 -3.12
CA GLU A 276 20.99 -8.41 -3.35
C GLU A 276 20.61 -9.09 -2.03
N VAL A 277 19.35 -9.48 -1.92
CA VAL A 277 18.78 -10.22 -0.78
C VAL A 277 18.03 -11.42 -1.31
N THR A 278 18.33 -12.61 -0.76
CA THR A 278 17.64 -13.84 -1.16
C THR A 278 16.90 -14.44 0.04
N LEU A 279 15.67 -14.87 -0.21
CA LEU A 279 14.84 -15.65 0.72
C LEU A 279 14.39 -16.95 0.03
N ASP A 280 14.19 -17.97 0.83
CA ASP A 280 13.49 -19.19 0.41
C ASP A 280 12.01 -19.05 0.83
N ALA A 281 11.10 -19.22 -0.12
CA ALA A 281 9.68 -19.13 0.15
C ALA A 281 9.18 -20.15 1.18
N ARG A 282 9.87 -21.30 1.29
CA ARG A 282 9.53 -22.37 2.27
C ARG A 282 9.76 -21.96 3.71
N ASP A 283 10.65 -20.99 3.94
CA ASP A 283 10.96 -20.47 5.29
C ASP A 283 10.01 -19.35 5.72
N ILE A 284 9.18 -18.86 4.80
CA ILE A 284 8.19 -17.81 5.09
C ILE A 284 6.93 -18.46 5.67
N VAL A 285 6.54 -17.99 6.83
CA VAL A 285 5.35 -18.45 7.57
C VAL A 285 4.42 -17.27 7.84
N PRO A 286 3.19 -17.49 8.30
CA PRO A 286 2.33 -16.38 8.74
C PRO A 286 3.03 -15.53 9.80
N MET A 287 3.14 -14.23 9.52
CA MET A 287 3.86 -13.25 10.33
C MET A 287 2.93 -12.16 10.86
N VAL A 288 3.31 -11.57 11.97
CA VAL A 288 2.63 -10.44 12.59
C VAL A 288 3.65 -9.50 13.22
N THR A 289 3.37 -8.20 13.23
CA THR A 289 4.19 -7.25 13.97
C THR A 289 3.79 -7.28 15.45
N TRP A 290 4.77 -7.46 16.34
CA TRP A 290 4.55 -7.45 17.78
C TRP A 290 4.77 -6.07 18.41
N GLY A 291 5.58 -5.22 17.77
CA GLY A 291 6.00 -3.93 18.30
C GLY A 291 5.45 -2.74 17.51
N THR A 292 6.17 -1.63 17.54
CA THR A 292 5.79 -0.32 16.99
C THR A 292 6.45 0.01 15.64
N SER A 293 7.03 -0.99 14.98
CA SER A 293 7.68 -0.87 13.68
C SER A 293 7.41 -2.11 12.82
N PRO A 294 7.26 -2.00 11.50
CA PRO A 294 7.10 -3.15 10.60
C PRO A 294 8.28 -4.13 10.64
N GLU A 295 9.49 -3.69 10.97
CA GLU A 295 10.65 -4.58 11.17
C GLU A 295 10.53 -5.48 12.40
N GLN A 296 9.69 -5.11 13.36
CA GLN A 296 9.38 -5.90 14.54
C GLN A 296 8.31 -6.96 14.23
N ALA A 297 8.49 -7.69 13.12
CA ALA A 297 7.63 -8.78 12.69
C ALA A 297 8.24 -10.13 13.05
N LEU A 298 7.40 -11.06 13.47
CA LEU A 298 7.75 -12.42 13.85
C LEU A 298 6.73 -13.44 13.33
N PRO A 299 7.11 -14.71 13.22
CA PRO A 299 6.14 -15.80 13.04
C PRO A 299 5.03 -15.74 14.09
N ILE A 300 3.79 -16.00 13.70
CA ILE A 300 2.64 -16.02 14.63
C ILE A 300 2.83 -17.03 15.76
N THR A 301 3.61 -18.09 15.53
CA THR A 301 3.94 -19.12 16.51
C THR A 301 5.08 -18.76 17.47
N ALA A 302 5.68 -17.57 17.32
CA ALA A 302 6.78 -17.12 18.17
C ALA A 302 6.27 -16.53 19.48
N ASN A 303 7.22 -16.25 20.37
CA ASN A 303 6.98 -15.48 21.58
C ASN A 303 7.46 -14.03 21.40
N VAL A 304 6.84 -13.12 22.10
CA VAL A 304 7.28 -11.71 22.20
C VAL A 304 8.74 -11.69 22.70
N PRO A 305 9.64 -10.95 22.05
CA PRO A 305 11.06 -10.95 22.39
C PRO A 305 11.34 -10.48 23.82
N ASP A 306 12.39 -11.05 24.39
CA ASP A 306 12.92 -10.64 25.69
C ASP A 306 14.09 -9.66 25.50
N PRO A 307 13.94 -8.37 25.83
CA PRO A 307 15.02 -7.39 25.68
C PRO A 307 16.29 -7.76 26.46
N ALA A 308 16.15 -8.45 27.60
CA ALA A 308 17.29 -8.87 28.41
C ALA A 308 18.24 -9.86 27.68
N LYS A 309 17.76 -10.54 26.64
CA LYS A 309 18.54 -11.46 25.81
C LYS A 309 19.18 -10.79 24.59
N MET A 310 18.92 -9.50 24.37
CA MET A 310 19.46 -8.75 23.22
C MET A 310 20.85 -8.21 23.54
N THR A 311 21.82 -8.47 22.68
CA THR A 311 23.20 -8.00 22.81
C THR A 311 23.43 -6.59 22.28
N ASP A 312 22.59 -6.16 21.33
CA ASP A 312 22.63 -4.81 20.76
C ASP A 312 21.83 -3.85 21.64
N ASP A 313 22.47 -2.85 22.20
CA ASP A 313 21.87 -1.88 23.13
C ASP A 313 20.77 -1.05 22.49
N HIS A 314 20.90 -0.66 21.21
CA HIS A 314 19.88 0.10 20.50
C HIS A 314 18.62 -0.75 20.26
N LYS A 315 18.80 -1.99 19.83
CA LYS A 315 17.68 -2.94 19.65
C LYS A 315 17.01 -3.27 20.96
N ARG A 316 17.79 -3.44 22.05
CA ARG A 316 17.26 -3.68 23.39
C ARG A 316 16.36 -2.52 23.84
N GLN A 317 16.86 -1.28 23.78
CA GLN A 317 16.11 -0.10 24.18
C GLN A 317 14.85 0.10 23.31
N ALA A 318 14.95 -0.14 21.99
CA ALA A 318 13.80 -0.09 21.09
C ALA A 318 12.75 -1.14 21.45
N ALA A 319 13.18 -2.37 21.80
CA ALA A 319 12.28 -3.43 22.23
C ALA A 319 11.61 -3.13 23.58
N GLU A 320 12.35 -2.57 24.55
CA GLU A 320 11.79 -2.13 25.84
C GLU A 320 10.71 -1.07 25.65
N ARG A 321 10.96 -0.05 24.82
CA ARG A 321 9.96 0.98 24.49
C ARG A 321 8.74 0.37 23.80
N ALA A 322 8.95 -0.52 22.82
CA ALA A 322 7.88 -1.19 22.11
C ALA A 322 7.01 -2.04 23.04
N LEU A 323 7.61 -2.83 23.94
CA LEU A 323 6.90 -3.62 24.94
C LEU A 323 6.02 -2.71 25.85
N HIS A 324 6.61 -1.61 26.33
CA HIS A 324 5.89 -0.66 27.18
C HIS A 324 4.69 -0.06 26.44
N TYR A 325 4.91 0.49 25.23
CA TYR A 325 3.84 1.10 24.43
C TYR A 325 2.75 0.10 24.09
N MET A 326 3.16 -1.08 23.59
CA MET A 326 2.24 -2.14 23.19
C MET A 326 1.60 -2.85 24.39
N GLY A 327 2.04 -2.60 25.63
CA GLY A 327 1.53 -3.24 26.83
C GLY A 327 1.67 -4.77 26.76
N LEU A 328 2.83 -5.24 26.32
CA LEU A 328 3.15 -6.66 26.18
C LEU A 328 4.18 -7.10 27.21
N THR A 329 4.17 -8.38 27.54
CA THR A 329 5.14 -9.00 28.43
C THR A 329 6.15 -9.83 27.62
N ALA A 330 7.43 -9.70 27.93
CA ALA A 330 8.47 -10.50 27.31
C ALA A 330 8.18 -12.02 27.47
N ASN A 331 8.53 -12.79 26.46
CA ASN A 331 8.33 -14.24 26.35
C ASN A 331 6.87 -14.73 26.30
N MET A 332 5.85 -13.86 26.33
CA MET A 332 4.46 -14.29 26.14
C MET A 332 4.25 -14.81 24.70
N PRO A 333 3.44 -15.84 24.49
CA PRO A 333 3.08 -16.27 23.15
C PRO A 333 2.36 -15.15 22.38
N ILE A 334 2.69 -14.96 21.10
CA ILE A 334 2.01 -13.95 20.26
C ILE A 334 0.52 -14.28 20.15
N THR A 335 0.16 -15.55 20.13
CA THR A 335 -1.24 -16.01 20.09
C THR A 335 -2.07 -15.66 21.34
N ASP A 336 -1.44 -15.27 22.44
CA ASP A 336 -2.16 -14.85 23.65
C ASP A 336 -2.52 -13.34 23.62
N ILE A 337 -2.06 -12.61 22.59
CA ILE A 337 -2.34 -11.18 22.46
C ILE A 337 -3.80 -10.99 22.03
N LYS A 338 -4.62 -10.48 22.95
CA LYS A 338 -6.03 -10.14 22.71
C LYS A 338 -6.14 -8.88 21.85
N VAL A 339 -7.22 -8.77 21.09
CA VAL A 339 -7.54 -7.60 20.26
C VAL A 339 -8.90 -7.02 20.63
N ASP A 340 -9.02 -5.69 20.59
CA ASP A 340 -10.25 -4.94 20.81
C ASP A 340 -10.90 -4.57 19.47
N HIS A 341 -10.07 -4.37 18.45
CA HIS A 341 -10.48 -3.99 17.11
C HIS A 341 -9.84 -4.88 16.03
N VAL A 342 -10.55 -5.03 14.93
CA VAL A 342 -10.02 -5.61 13.69
C VAL A 342 -10.36 -4.68 12.53
N PHE A 343 -9.35 -4.36 11.74
CA PHE A 343 -9.49 -3.57 10.53
C PHE A 343 -9.04 -4.36 9.30
N ILE A 344 -9.97 -4.55 8.35
CA ILE A 344 -9.70 -5.13 7.03
C ILE A 344 -9.96 -4.06 5.99
N GLY A 345 -8.91 -3.65 5.26
CA GLY A 345 -8.97 -2.56 4.30
C GLY A 345 -7.59 -2.01 3.96
N SER A 346 -7.50 -0.71 3.67
CA SER A 346 -6.27 0.00 3.28
C SER A 346 -5.86 -0.22 1.81
N CYS A 347 -5.01 0.66 1.28
CA CYS A 347 -4.38 0.45 -0.03
C CYS A 347 -3.53 -0.82 -0.09
N THR A 348 -3.15 -1.37 1.05
CA THR A 348 -2.39 -2.62 1.14
C THR A 348 -3.27 -3.83 0.86
N ASN A 349 -4.44 -3.93 1.53
CA ASN A 349 -5.28 -5.13 1.54
C ASN A 349 -6.79 -4.81 1.54
N GLY A 350 -7.22 -3.88 0.70
CA GLY A 350 -8.63 -3.55 0.50
C GLY A 350 -9.19 -3.97 -0.87
N ARG A 351 -8.52 -4.88 -1.58
CA ARG A 351 -8.93 -5.36 -2.90
C ARG A 351 -9.83 -6.58 -2.79
N ILE A 352 -10.45 -6.96 -3.90
CA ILE A 352 -11.44 -8.06 -3.89
C ILE A 352 -10.87 -9.40 -3.40
N GLU A 353 -9.64 -9.74 -3.75
CA GLU A 353 -8.99 -10.97 -3.26
C GLU A 353 -8.78 -10.96 -1.74
N ASP A 354 -8.44 -9.79 -1.19
CA ASP A 354 -8.27 -9.61 0.25
C ASP A 354 -9.57 -9.83 1.00
N LEU A 355 -10.67 -9.30 0.46
CA LEU A 355 -12.01 -9.46 1.03
C LEU A 355 -12.48 -10.92 0.93
N ARG A 356 -12.24 -11.61 -0.20
CA ARG A 356 -12.54 -13.03 -0.36
C ARG A 356 -11.79 -13.88 0.66
N ALA A 357 -10.48 -13.64 0.83
CA ALA A 357 -9.65 -14.38 1.80
C ALA A 357 -10.13 -14.20 3.25
N ALA A 358 -10.53 -12.98 3.61
CA ALA A 358 -11.08 -12.70 4.93
C ALA A 358 -12.47 -13.30 5.11
N ALA A 359 -13.34 -13.23 4.10
CA ALA A 359 -14.69 -13.78 4.13
C ALA A 359 -14.69 -15.29 4.28
N GLU A 360 -13.75 -16.00 3.66
CA GLU A 360 -13.62 -17.46 3.80
C GLU A 360 -13.38 -17.86 5.27
N ILE A 361 -12.56 -17.10 5.99
CA ILE A 361 -12.32 -17.33 7.42
C ILE A 361 -13.54 -16.96 8.27
N ALA A 362 -14.25 -15.88 7.93
CA ALA A 362 -15.41 -15.38 8.70
C ALA A 362 -16.68 -16.22 8.50
N LYS A 363 -16.77 -16.94 7.37
CA LYS A 363 -17.95 -17.70 6.96
C LYS A 363 -18.40 -18.70 8.02
N GLY A 364 -19.67 -18.58 8.45
CA GLY A 364 -20.28 -19.46 9.44
C GLY A 364 -19.80 -19.25 10.90
N LYS A 365 -18.89 -18.29 11.12
CA LYS A 365 -18.37 -17.95 12.46
C LYS A 365 -18.97 -16.61 12.92
N LYS A 366 -18.65 -16.22 14.16
CA LYS A 366 -19.06 -14.94 14.75
C LYS A 366 -17.86 -14.18 15.29
N VAL A 367 -17.89 -12.87 15.15
CA VAL A 367 -16.93 -11.98 15.81
C VAL A 367 -16.99 -12.21 17.31
N ALA A 368 -15.86 -12.34 17.95
CA ALA A 368 -15.74 -12.59 19.39
C ALA A 368 -16.34 -11.43 20.20
N ALA A 369 -16.94 -11.77 21.35
CA ALA A 369 -17.53 -10.77 22.23
C ALA A 369 -16.48 -9.72 22.64
N GLY A 370 -16.82 -8.44 22.51
CA GLY A 370 -15.94 -7.31 22.84
C GLY A 370 -15.00 -6.88 21.72
N VAL A 371 -14.98 -7.56 20.57
CA VAL A 371 -14.20 -7.15 19.39
C VAL A 371 -15.08 -6.30 18.47
N ASN A 372 -14.59 -5.14 18.06
CA ASN A 372 -15.18 -4.33 17.00
C ASN A 372 -14.42 -4.59 15.68
N ALA A 373 -15.06 -5.26 14.73
CA ALA A 373 -14.45 -5.65 13.47
C ALA A 373 -15.10 -4.88 12.31
N ILE A 374 -14.27 -4.15 11.55
CA ILE A 374 -14.71 -3.37 10.39
C ILE A 374 -14.05 -3.86 9.10
N VAL A 375 -14.81 -3.86 8.02
CA VAL A 375 -14.35 -4.16 6.67
C VAL A 375 -14.63 -2.97 5.77
N VAL A 376 -13.56 -2.46 5.14
CA VAL A 376 -13.60 -1.27 4.30
C VAL A 376 -13.08 -1.64 2.91
N PRO A 377 -13.95 -1.78 1.91
CA PRO A 377 -13.54 -1.98 0.52
C PRO A 377 -12.64 -0.83 0.04
N GLY A 378 -11.70 -1.15 -0.83
CA GLY A 378 -10.73 -0.15 -1.29
C GLY A 378 -11.27 0.86 -2.30
N SER A 379 -12.37 0.53 -2.99
CA SER A 379 -13.05 1.41 -3.94
C SER A 379 -14.54 1.06 -4.03
N GLY A 380 -15.32 1.94 -4.66
CA GLY A 380 -16.73 1.65 -4.95
C GLY A 380 -16.90 0.45 -5.87
N LEU A 381 -16.00 0.26 -6.84
CA LEU A 381 -16.01 -0.90 -7.73
C LEU A 381 -15.70 -2.21 -6.98
N VAL A 382 -14.75 -2.19 -6.04
CA VAL A 382 -14.51 -3.36 -5.17
C VAL A 382 -15.72 -3.64 -4.28
N LYS A 383 -16.36 -2.59 -3.74
CA LYS A 383 -17.56 -2.74 -2.92
C LYS A 383 -18.70 -3.38 -3.72
N GLU A 384 -18.99 -2.85 -4.91
CA GLU A 384 -20.01 -3.38 -5.81
C GLU A 384 -19.76 -4.87 -6.13
N GLN A 385 -18.53 -5.20 -6.54
CA GLN A 385 -18.16 -6.59 -6.83
C GLN A 385 -18.29 -7.50 -5.59
N ALA A 386 -17.86 -7.03 -4.43
CA ALA A 386 -17.98 -7.80 -3.18
C ALA A 386 -19.45 -8.05 -2.79
N GLU A 387 -20.33 -7.08 -3.01
CA GLU A 387 -21.78 -7.19 -2.77
C GLU A 387 -22.44 -8.13 -3.79
N GLU A 388 -22.05 -8.08 -5.06
CA GLU A 388 -22.50 -9.04 -6.09
C GLU A 388 -22.11 -10.48 -5.74
N GLU A 389 -20.91 -10.69 -5.20
CA GLU A 389 -20.40 -11.97 -4.73
C GLU A 389 -21.01 -12.40 -3.37
N GLY A 390 -21.72 -11.50 -2.69
CA GLY A 390 -22.35 -11.75 -1.39
C GLY A 390 -21.38 -11.77 -0.22
N LEU A 391 -20.16 -11.19 -0.37
CA LEU A 391 -19.17 -11.13 0.69
C LEU A 391 -19.62 -10.21 1.84
N ASP A 392 -20.34 -9.14 1.55
CA ASP A 392 -20.99 -8.25 2.51
C ASP A 392 -21.91 -9.04 3.47
N LYS A 393 -22.72 -9.97 2.91
CA LYS A 393 -23.63 -10.82 3.69
C LYS A 393 -22.86 -11.76 4.62
N VAL A 394 -21.73 -12.31 4.17
CA VAL A 394 -20.84 -13.13 5.01
C VAL A 394 -20.32 -12.32 6.19
N PHE A 395 -19.77 -11.14 5.94
CA PHE A 395 -19.24 -10.27 6.98
C PHE A 395 -20.31 -9.80 7.96
N LEU A 396 -21.44 -9.30 7.46
CA LEU A 396 -22.57 -8.87 8.29
C LEU A 396 -23.14 -10.03 9.14
N ALA A 397 -23.30 -11.21 8.53
CA ALA A 397 -23.73 -12.40 9.26
C ALA A 397 -22.75 -12.82 10.36
N ALA A 398 -21.45 -12.61 10.16
CA ALA A 398 -20.44 -12.87 11.17
C ALA A 398 -20.36 -11.77 12.25
N GLY A 399 -20.94 -10.59 12.03
CA GLY A 399 -20.96 -9.47 12.98
C GLY A 399 -19.87 -8.41 12.73
N PHE A 400 -19.28 -8.39 11.54
CA PHE A 400 -18.45 -7.27 11.09
C PHE A 400 -19.32 -6.09 10.66
N GLU A 401 -18.79 -4.88 10.78
CA GLU A 401 -19.37 -3.70 10.13
C GLU A 401 -18.87 -3.60 8.69
N TRP A 402 -19.79 -3.56 7.73
CA TRP A 402 -19.51 -3.32 6.32
C TRP A 402 -19.57 -1.81 6.04
N ARG A 403 -18.49 -1.25 5.50
CA ARG A 403 -18.28 0.18 5.39
C ARG A 403 -18.21 0.66 3.93
N ASP A 404 -18.26 1.97 3.75
CA ASP A 404 -18.00 2.63 2.47
C ASP A 404 -16.49 2.74 2.21
N PRO A 405 -16.07 2.82 0.92
CA PRO A 405 -14.67 2.85 0.53
C PRO A 405 -13.90 4.08 1.05
N GLY A 406 -12.65 3.89 1.47
CA GLY A 406 -11.75 4.97 1.93
C GLY A 406 -10.56 4.42 2.71
N CYS A 407 -9.66 5.28 3.12
CA CYS A 407 -8.48 4.90 3.91
C CYS A 407 -8.84 4.46 5.34
N SER A 408 -9.95 4.96 5.91
CA SER A 408 -10.47 4.54 7.22
C SER A 408 -9.38 4.53 8.30
N MET A 409 -9.25 3.43 9.04
CA MET A 409 -8.25 3.24 10.10
C MET A 409 -6.80 3.10 9.59
N CYS A 410 -6.52 3.21 8.29
CA CYS A 410 -5.12 3.18 7.83
C CYS A 410 -4.29 4.32 8.45
N LEU A 411 -4.94 5.45 8.71
CA LEU A 411 -4.38 6.54 9.50
C LEU A 411 -5.49 7.34 10.18
N ALA A 412 -5.20 7.99 11.31
CA ALA A 412 -6.20 8.63 12.17
C ALA A 412 -6.62 10.03 11.68
N MET A 413 -6.98 10.20 10.40
CA MET A 413 -7.43 11.46 9.80
C MET A 413 -8.96 11.56 9.63
N ASN A 414 -9.69 10.53 9.98
CA ASN A 414 -11.15 10.46 9.92
C ASN A 414 -11.72 9.94 11.25
N ALA A 415 -13.01 9.65 11.30
CA ALA A 415 -13.69 9.18 12.52
C ALA A 415 -13.26 7.76 12.95
N ASP A 416 -12.72 6.95 12.01
CA ASP A 416 -12.30 5.58 12.29
C ASP A 416 -10.91 5.58 12.93
N LYS A 417 -10.84 5.60 14.25
CA LYS A 417 -9.58 5.62 15.00
C LYS A 417 -9.70 4.90 16.33
N LEU A 418 -8.57 4.39 16.80
CA LEU A 418 -8.42 3.76 18.10
C LEU A 418 -8.40 4.80 19.22
N LYS A 419 -8.93 4.42 20.38
CA LYS A 419 -8.72 5.11 21.64
C LYS A 419 -7.41 4.68 22.28
N GLU A 420 -6.97 5.43 23.28
CA GLU A 420 -5.77 5.11 24.05
C GLU A 420 -5.87 3.71 24.67
N GLY A 421 -4.85 2.91 24.46
CA GLY A 421 -4.75 1.54 24.96
C GLY A 421 -5.47 0.47 24.13
N GLU A 422 -6.40 0.84 23.24
CA GLU A 422 -7.08 -0.13 22.36
C GLU A 422 -6.10 -0.77 21.38
N ARG A 423 -6.32 -2.03 21.07
CA ARG A 423 -5.46 -2.88 20.25
C ARG A 423 -6.17 -3.35 19.01
N CYS A 424 -5.53 -3.20 17.85
CA CYS A 424 -6.08 -3.57 16.55
C CYS A 424 -5.20 -4.61 15.82
N ALA A 425 -5.81 -5.68 15.35
CA ALA A 425 -5.25 -6.49 14.27
C ALA A 425 -5.66 -5.85 12.93
N SER A 426 -4.68 -5.35 12.17
CA SER A 426 -4.91 -4.45 11.06
C SER A 426 -4.24 -4.93 9.77
N THR A 427 -4.95 -4.85 8.65
CA THR A 427 -4.39 -5.12 7.33
C THR A 427 -3.72 -3.90 6.70
N SER A 428 -3.57 -2.80 7.44
CA SER A 428 -2.84 -1.61 7.00
C SER A 428 -1.33 -1.88 6.79
N ASN A 429 -0.58 -0.83 6.51
CA ASN A 429 0.83 -0.91 6.13
C ASN A 429 1.78 -0.43 7.23
N ARG A 430 1.33 0.39 8.17
CA ARG A 430 2.14 1.01 9.24
C ARG A 430 1.54 0.80 10.61
N ASN A 431 2.41 0.61 11.59
CA ASN A 431 2.02 0.38 12.99
C ASN A 431 2.84 1.19 14.01
N PHE A 432 3.44 2.31 13.58
CA PHE A 432 4.13 3.18 14.53
C PHE A 432 3.17 3.80 15.55
N GLU A 433 3.71 4.29 16.65
CA GLU A 433 2.96 4.89 17.75
C GLU A 433 1.98 5.97 17.26
N GLY A 434 0.71 5.82 17.61
CA GLY A 434 -0.36 6.76 17.25
C GLY A 434 -0.87 6.68 15.80
N ARG A 435 -0.39 5.76 14.97
CA ARG A 435 -0.80 5.67 13.54
C ARG A 435 -2.30 5.55 13.34
N GLN A 436 -2.96 4.71 14.11
CA GLN A 436 -4.42 4.49 14.06
C GLN A 436 -5.18 5.24 15.17
N GLY A 437 -4.56 6.17 15.86
CA GLY A 437 -5.09 6.95 16.96
C GLY A 437 -4.08 7.08 18.10
N ARG A 438 -4.12 8.20 18.82
CA ARG A 438 -3.20 8.47 19.94
C ARG A 438 -3.27 7.35 20.98
N GLY A 439 -2.14 6.72 21.30
CA GLY A 439 -2.04 5.61 22.25
C GLY A 439 -2.63 4.29 21.75
N GLY A 440 -3.11 4.23 20.49
CA GLY A 440 -3.60 3.01 19.85
C GLY A 440 -2.46 2.04 19.52
N ARG A 441 -2.71 0.75 19.65
CA ARG A 441 -1.75 -0.35 19.49
C ARG A 441 -2.10 -1.17 18.27
N THR A 442 -1.24 -1.18 17.27
CA THR A 442 -1.52 -1.82 15.97
C THR A 442 -0.60 -2.99 15.70
N HIS A 443 -1.16 -4.13 15.34
CA HIS A 443 -0.47 -5.30 14.81
C HIS A 443 -0.80 -5.47 13.33
N LEU A 444 0.21 -5.47 12.48
CA LEU A 444 0.02 -5.72 11.05
C LEU A 444 -0.14 -7.22 10.79
N VAL A 445 -1.22 -7.56 10.12
CA VAL A 445 -1.62 -8.95 9.80
C VAL A 445 -2.13 -9.05 8.36
N SER A 446 -2.25 -10.27 7.83
CA SER A 446 -2.95 -10.51 6.55
C SER A 446 -4.48 -10.42 6.72
N PRO A 447 -5.25 -10.26 5.62
CA PRO A 447 -6.71 -10.28 5.69
C PRO A 447 -7.29 -11.52 6.36
N ALA A 448 -6.79 -12.71 6.04
CA ALA A 448 -7.21 -13.95 6.67
C ALA A 448 -6.89 -13.97 8.18
N MET A 449 -5.69 -13.51 8.59
CA MET A 449 -5.32 -13.43 10.01
C MET A 449 -6.13 -12.35 10.75
N ALA A 450 -6.48 -11.26 10.09
CA ALA A 450 -7.37 -10.25 10.67
C ALA A 450 -8.75 -10.84 10.95
N ALA A 451 -9.34 -11.56 9.97
CA ALA A 451 -10.60 -12.25 10.17
C ALA A 451 -10.51 -13.33 11.25
N ALA A 452 -9.41 -14.09 11.31
CA ALA A 452 -9.15 -15.05 12.37
C ALA A 452 -9.13 -14.37 13.75
N ALA A 453 -8.40 -13.25 13.88
CA ALA A 453 -8.37 -12.49 15.13
C ALA A 453 -9.74 -11.94 15.52
N ALA A 454 -10.58 -11.55 14.55
CA ALA A 454 -11.93 -11.08 14.83
C ALA A 454 -12.81 -12.19 15.45
N VAL A 455 -12.73 -13.41 14.91
CA VAL A 455 -13.60 -14.51 15.39
C VAL A 455 -13.09 -15.19 16.67
N THR A 456 -11.80 -15.08 16.97
CA THR A 456 -11.19 -15.68 18.19
C THR A 456 -10.99 -14.69 19.33
N GLY A 457 -10.90 -13.38 19.04
CA GLY A 457 -10.62 -12.33 20.00
C GLY A 457 -9.13 -12.13 20.33
N HIS A 458 -8.24 -12.84 19.65
CA HIS A 458 -6.79 -12.76 19.83
C HIS A 458 -6.05 -13.05 18.51
N LEU A 459 -4.76 -12.71 18.43
CA LEU A 459 -3.94 -13.06 17.27
C LEU A 459 -3.90 -14.58 17.11
N THR A 460 -4.22 -15.08 15.90
CA THR A 460 -4.45 -16.50 15.66
C THR A 460 -3.78 -16.97 14.38
N ASP A 461 -3.14 -18.13 14.43
CA ASP A 461 -2.60 -18.79 13.24
C ASP A 461 -3.76 -19.32 12.39
N VAL A 462 -3.94 -18.75 11.20
CA VAL A 462 -5.02 -19.13 10.26
C VAL A 462 -4.98 -20.61 9.85
N ARG A 463 -3.82 -21.25 9.95
CA ARG A 463 -3.63 -22.68 9.58
C ARG A 463 -4.21 -23.63 10.61
N THR A 464 -4.63 -23.12 11.78
CA THR A 464 -5.20 -23.91 12.89
C THR A 464 -6.70 -23.74 13.06
N LEU A 465 -7.35 -22.94 12.21
CA LEU A 465 -8.79 -22.67 12.17
C LEU A 465 -9.49 -23.59 11.18
#